data_84541296fd759ed1b0ef190f5d7b7cec
#
_entry.id   84541296fd759ed1b0ef190f5d7b7cec
#
_cell.length_a   1.000
_cell.length_b   1.000
_cell.length_c   1.000
_cell.angle_alpha   90.00
_cell.angle_beta   90.00
_cell.angle_gamma   90.00
#
_symmetry.space_group_name_H-M   'P 1'
#
loop_
_entity.id
_entity.type
_entity.pdbx_description
1 polymer ?
#
loop_
_entity_poly.entity_id
_entity_poly.type
_entity_poly.pdbx_seq_one_letter_code
_entity_poly.pdbx_strand_id
1 'polypeptide(L)'
;MSLHDLLPGKLGFGTAPLGNMFRDIPEAEARATVDAAWNDGIRYFDNAPFYGAGLAEIRMGEALADKPRDAYVISTKVGRLVLDEIEDVSARELGEKGDVFKHGRPNRI
;
A
#
# COMPACT_ATOMS: atom_id res chain seq x y z
N MET A 1 16.26 8.20 20.69
CA MET A 1 16.21 7.27 19.55
C MET A 1 15.75 8.02 18.31
N SER A 2 16.53 7.99 17.26
CA SER A 2 16.16 8.63 16.00
C SER A 2 15.37 7.66 15.12
N LEU A 3 14.70 8.19 14.09
CA LEU A 3 14.04 7.35 13.08
C LEU A 3 15.04 6.42 12.42
N HIS A 4 16.26 6.89 12.17
CA HIS A 4 17.32 6.07 11.60
C HIS A 4 17.60 4.81 12.42
N ASP A 5 17.57 4.92 13.75
CA ASP A 5 17.82 3.80 14.65
C ASP A 5 16.69 2.76 14.63
N LEU A 6 15.48 3.20 14.25
CA LEU A 6 14.32 2.31 14.15
C LEU A 6 14.28 1.53 12.83
N LEU A 7 14.96 2.02 11.80
CA LEU A 7 14.90 1.42 10.48
C LEU A 7 15.91 0.28 10.35
N PRO A 8 15.46 -0.92 9.98
CA PRO A 8 16.30 -2.12 9.95
C PRO A 8 17.18 -2.26 8.71
N GLY A 9 17.44 -1.17 7.99
CA GLY A 9 18.27 -1.19 6.80
C GLY A 9 18.12 0.08 5.99
N LYS A 10 18.78 0.12 4.83
CA LYS A 10 18.78 1.27 3.93
C LYS A 10 17.68 1.24 2.88
N LEU A 11 17.07 0.07 2.68
CA LEU A 11 16.03 -0.11 1.67
C LEU A 11 14.70 -0.39 2.34
N GLY A 12 13.65 0.21 1.79
CA GLY A 12 12.29 -0.05 2.16
C GLY A 12 11.48 -0.52 0.95
N PHE A 13 10.32 -1.11 1.22
CA PHE A 13 9.38 -1.56 0.21
C PHE A 13 8.17 -0.64 0.22
N GLY A 14 7.94 0.07 -0.89
CA GLY A 14 6.74 0.87 -1.09
C GLY A 14 5.60 0.00 -1.63
N THR A 15 4.43 0.08 -1.02
CA THR A 15 3.32 -0.83 -1.32
C THR A 15 2.27 -0.28 -2.29
N ALA A 16 2.47 0.91 -2.85
CA ALA A 16 1.53 1.50 -3.79
C ALA A 16 1.15 0.55 -4.94
N PRO A 17 2.09 -0.16 -5.58
CA PRO A 17 1.74 -1.11 -6.62
C PRO A 17 0.81 -2.24 -6.16
N LEU A 18 0.88 -2.65 -4.89
CA LEU A 18 0.01 -3.68 -4.34
C LEU A 18 -1.44 -3.22 -4.18
N GLY A 19 -1.67 -1.91 -4.24
CA GLY A 19 -3.01 -1.33 -4.27
C GLY A 19 -3.60 -1.21 -5.67
N ASN A 20 -3.02 -1.89 -6.65
CA ASN A 20 -3.40 -1.77 -8.06
C ASN A 20 -3.28 -0.33 -8.58
N MET A 21 -2.29 0.40 -8.08
CA MET A 21 -2.11 1.83 -8.42
C MET A 21 -1.69 2.02 -9.88
N PHE A 22 -1.02 1.05 -10.47
CA PHE A 22 -0.46 1.16 -11.81
C PHE A 22 -1.05 0.13 -12.77
N ARG A 23 -1.38 -1.04 -12.29
CA ARG A 23 -2.06 -2.10 -13.02
C ARG A 23 -2.73 -3.05 -12.03
N ASP A 24 -3.64 -3.86 -12.53
CA ASP A 24 -4.21 -4.94 -11.73
C ASP A 24 -3.15 -6.01 -11.48
N ILE A 25 -2.96 -6.33 -10.20
CA ILE A 25 -2.01 -7.36 -9.78
C ILE A 25 -2.79 -8.51 -9.16
N PRO A 26 -2.64 -9.75 -9.66
CA PRO A 26 -3.24 -10.92 -9.03
C PRO A 26 -2.72 -11.12 -7.61
N GLU A 27 -3.56 -11.70 -6.73
CA GLU A 27 -3.19 -11.96 -5.34
C GLU A 27 -1.90 -12.75 -5.20
N ALA A 28 -1.72 -13.80 -6.02
CA ALA A 28 -0.52 -14.63 -5.99
C ALA A 28 0.73 -13.84 -6.34
N GLU A 29 0.64 -12.92 -7.30
CA GLU A 29 1.77 -12.06 -7.68
C GLU A 29 2.10 -11.06 -6.58
N ALA A 30 1.09 -10.47 -5.96
CA ALA A 30 1.29 -9.53 -4.84
C ALA A 30 2.02 -10.23 -3.69
N ARG A 31 1.57 -11.43 -3.32
CA ARG A 31 2.20 -12.22 -2.25
C ARG A 31 3.63 -12.60 -2.61
N ALA A 32 3.86 -13.07 -3.82
CA ALA A 32 5.19 -13.45 -4.28
C ALA A 32 6.17 -12.27 -4.28
N THR A 33 5.68 -11.09 -4.61
CA THR A 33 6.50 -9.86 -4.61
C THR A 33 6.95 -9.51 -3.19
N VAL A 34 6.06 -9.56 -2.22
CA VAL A 34 6.40 -9.30 -0.82
C VAL A 34 7.36 -10.36 -0.29
N ASP A 35 7.10 -11.63 -0.59
CA ASP A 35 7.98 -12.72 -0.15
C ASP A 35 9.38 -12.60 -0.76
N ALA A 36 9.49 -12.19 -2.02
CA ALA A 36 10.78 -11.94 -2.65
C ALA A 36 11.54 -10.81 -1.97
N ALA A 37 10.85 -9.71 -1.65
CA ALA A 37 11.44 -8.60 -0.92
C ALA A 37 11.92 -9.03 0.48
N TRP A 38 11.11 -9.81 1.17
CA TRP A 38 11.48 -10.37 2.47
C TRP A 38 12.73 -11.25 2.38
N ASN A 39 12.77 -12.13 1.40
CA ASN A 39 13.90 -13.03 1.18
C ASN A 39 15.18 -12.28 0.80
N ASP A 40 15.04 -11.12 0.18
CA ASP A 40 16.18 -10.24 -0.13
C ASP A 40 16.62 -9.37 1.05
N GLY A 41 15.97 -9.52 2.19
CA GLY A 41 16.37 -8.84 3.42
C GLY A 41 15.64 -7.55 3.72
N ILE A 42 14.63 -7.17 2.95
CA ILE A 42 13.84 -5.97 3.22
C ILE A 42 12.99 -6.21 4.47
N ARG A 43 13.04 -5.27 5.41
CA ARG A 43 12.34 -5.34 6.69
C ARG A 43 11.58 -4.06 7.03
N TYR A 44 11.50 -3.11 6.10
CA TYR A 44 10.70 -1.91 6.23
C TYR A 44 9.72 -1.82 5.07
N PHE A 45 8.43 -1.67 5.43
CA PHE A 45 7.34 -1.61 4.46
C PHE A 45 6.51 -0.36 4.70
N ASP A 46 6.41 0.50 3.66
CA ASP A 46 5.64 1.73 3.72
C ASP A 46 4.32 1.58 2.98
N ASN A 47 3.24 1.94 3.65
CA ASN A 47 1.88 1.75 3.18
C ASN A 47 1.06 3.03 3.24
N ALA A 48 -0.17 2.99 2.76
CA ALA A 48 -1.16 4.05 2.93
C ALA A 48 -2.57 3.49 2.77
N PRO A 49 -3.55 4.03 3.53
CA PRO A 49 -4.96 3.70 3.30
C PRO A 49 -5.43 4.00 1.88
N PHE A 50 -4.83 5.01 1.26
CA PHE A 50 -5.18 5.46 -0.08
C PHE A 50 -4.80 4.46 -1.17
N TYR A 51 -3.81 3.62 -0.99
CA TYR A 51 -3.34 2.69 -2.02
C TYR A 51 -4.38 1.60 -2.28
N GLY A 52 -5.19 1.80 -3.33
CA GLY A 52 -6.27 0.90 -3.67
C GLY A 52 -7.43 0.90 -2.69
N ALA A 53 -7.64 2.00 -1.95
CA ALA A 53 -8.70 2.12 -0.94
C ALA A 53 -8.64 0.98 0.09
N GLY A 54 -7.47 0.75 0.66
CA GLY A 54 -7.23 -0.28 1.67
C GLY A 54 -6.65 -1.58 1.15
N LEU A 55 -6.63 -1.78 -0.17
CA LEU A 55 -6.16 -3.05 -0.75
C LEU A 55 -4.69 -3.33 -0.41
N ALA A 56 -3.82 -2.33 -0.53
CA ALA A 56 -2.41 -2.51 -0.22
C ALA A 56 -2.20 -2.88 1.25
N GLU A 57 -2.92 -2.24 2.16
CA GLU A 57 -2.83 -2.57 3.59
C GLU A 57 -3.31 -4.00 3.87
N ILE A 58 -4.40 -4.42 3.25
CA ILE A 58 -4.91 -5.79 3.39
C ILE A 58 -3.89 -6.80 2.87
N ARG A 59 -3.36 -6.58 1.68
CA ARG A 59 -2.37 -7.48 1.07
C ARG A 59 -1.08 -7.57 1.88
N MET A 60 -0.61 -6.43 2.41
CA MET A 60 0.57 -6.44 3.29
C MET A 60 0.29 -7.17 4.60
N GLY A 61 -0.88 -6.97 5.19
CA GLY A 61 -1.26 -7.67 6.41
C GLY A 61 -1.27 -9.19 6.21
N GLU A 62 -1.82 -9.66 5.11
CA GLU A 62 -1.82 -11.07 4.76
C GLU A 62 -0.41 -11.62 4.50
N ALA A 63 0.39 -10.88 3.76
CA ALA A 63 1.75 -11.30 3.42
C ALA A 63 2.69 -11.31 4.62
N LEU A 64 2.48 -10.44 5.60
CA LEU A 64 3.31 -10.36 6.79
C LEU A 64 2.78 -11.20 7.97
N ALA A 65 1.59 -11.79 7.83
CA ALA A 65 0.94 -12.51 8.93
C ALA A 65 1.75 -13.70 9.45
N ASP A 66 2.53 -14.35 8.59
CA ASP A 66 3.37 -15.49 8.94
C ASP A 66 4.81 -15.10 9.30
N LYS A 67 5.10 -13.82 9.39
CA LYS A 67 6.43 -13.30 9.70
C LYS A 67 6.47 -12.75 11.13
N PRO A 68 7.61 -12.87 11.84
CA PRO A 68 7.69 -12.35 13.21
C PRO A 68 7.46 -10.85 13.25
N ARG A 69 6.53 -10.40 14.08
CA ARG A 69 6.15 -8.97 14.15
C ARG A 69 7.32 -8.06 14.56
N ASP A 70 8.19 -8.54 15.40
CA ASP A 70 9.37 -7.79 15.87
C ASP A 70 10.53 -7.78 14.86
N ALA A 71 10.41 -8.52 13.75
CA ALA A 71 11.44 -8.59 12.73
C ALA A 71 11.30 -7.51 11.64
N TYR A 72 10.21 -6.76 11.62
CA TYR A 72 10.00 -5.75 10.58
C TYR A 72 9.37 -4.49 11.14
N VAL A 73 9.51 -3.39 10.38
CA VAL A 73 8.89 -2.10 10.63
C VAL A 73 7.90 -1.83 9.52
N ILE A 74 6.71 -1.38 9.88
CA ILE A 74 5.68 -0.98 8.93
C ILE A 74 5.24 0.45 9.24
N SER A 75 5.08 1.26 8.21
CA SER A 75 4.51 2.59 8.32
C SER A 75 3.27 2.69 7.45
N THR A 76 2.35 3.51 7.85
CA THR A 76 1.19 3.90 7.06
C THR A 76 0.92 5.38 7.26
N LYS A 77 -0.15 5.89 6.70
CA LYS A 77 -0.41 7.32 6.67
C LYS A 77 -1.78 7.64 7.24
N VAL A 78 -1.92 8.90 7.68
CA VAL A 78 -3.19 9.48 8.13
C VAL A 78 -3.42 10.80 7.40
N GLY A 79 -4.59 11.38 7.54
CA GLY A 79 -4.92 12.67 6.94
C GLY A 79 -5.91 12.58 5.78
N ARG A 80 -6.18 11.39 5.29
CA ARG A 80 -7.20 11.13 4.28
C ARG A 80 -8.17 10.07 4.77
N LEU A 81 -9.45 10.33 4.61
CA LEU A 81 -10.50 9.36 4.91
C LEU A 81 -10.94 8.69 3.61
N VAL A 82 -10.82 7.39 3.55
CA VAL A 82 -11.32 6.59 2.42
C VAL A 82 -12.73 6.15 2.74
N LEU A 83 -13.67 6.54 1.89
CA LEU A 83 -15.08 6.22 2.07
C LEU A 83 -15.45 4.93 1.33
N ASP A 84 -16.42 4.21 1.85
CA ASP A 84 -16.92 2.97 1.23
C ASP A 84 -17.75 3.22 -0.03
N GLU A 85 -18.06 4.48 -0.31
CA GLU A 85 -18.87 4.86 -1.46
C GLU A 85 -18.06 4.85 -2.74
N ILE A 86 -18.70 4.37 -3.81
CA ILE A 86 -18.20 4.55 -5.17
C ILE A 86 -18.90 5.78 -5.72
N GLU A 87 -18.12 6.77 -6.12
CA GLU A 87 -18.63 8.00 -6.67
C GLU A 87 -18.50 7.99 -8.20
N ASP A 88 -19.53 8.51 -8.88
CA ASP A 88 -19.43 8.76 -10.31
C ASP A 88 -18.53 9.98 -10.52
N VAL A 89 -17.37 9.74 -11.09
CA VAL A 89 -16.36 10.76 -11.32
C VAL A 89 -16.30 11.24 -12.76
N SER A 90 -17.25 10.81 -13.59
CA SER A 90 -17.25 11.17 -15.00
C SER A 90 -17.39 12.67 -15.25
N ALA A 91 -18.02 13.39 -14.32
CA ALA A 91 -18.21 14.84 -14.38
C ALA A 91 -17.09 15.64 -13.73
N ARG A 92 -16.09 15.00 -13.13
CA ARG A 92 -14.98 15.69 -12.47
C ARG A 92 -13.91 16.10 -13.47
N GLU A 93 -13.24 17.19 -13.16
CA GLU A 93 -12.07 17.62 -13.92
C GLU A 93 -10.89 16.68 -13.63
N LEU A 94 -10.15 16.37 -14.67
CA LEU A 94 -8.93 15.60 -14.55
C LEU A 94 -7.90 16.40 -13.73
N GLY A 95 -7.28 15.73 -12.79
CA GLY A 95 -6.25 16.35 -11.95
C GLY A 95 -6.80 17.02 -10.72
N GLU A 96 -8.08 16.88 -10.41
CA GLU A 96 -8.61 17.34 -9.14
C GLU A 96 -7.87 16.66 -8.00
N LYS A 97 -7.43 17.47 -7.04
CA LYS A 97 -6.63 16.98 -5.92
C LYS A 97 -7.42 15.99 -5.08
N GLY A 98 -6.85 14.83 -4.88
CA GLY A 98 -7.47 13.76 -4.13
C GLY A 98 -8.17 12.72 -4.99
N ASP A 99 -8.35 12.99 -6.27
CA ASP A 99 -8.95 12.02 -7.16
C ASP A 99 -7.91 11.02 -7.65
N VAL A 100 -8.20 9.77 -7.45
CA VAL A 100 -7.36 8.68 -7.93
C VAL A 100 -8.25 7.61 -8.54
N PHE A 101 -7.95 7.26 -9.77
CA PHE A 101 -8.62 6.21 -10.50
C PHE A 101 -7.75 4.99 -10.55
N LYS A 102 -8.31 3.85 -10.18
CA LYS A 102 -7.62 2.58 -10.16
C LYS A 102 -8.40 1.58 -10.99
N HIS A 103 -7.98 1.40 -12.23
CA HIS A 103 -8.56 0.38 -13.10
C HIS A 103 -10.09 0.43 -13.15
N GLY A 104 -10.62 1.62 -13.36
CA GLY A 104 -12.05 1.84 -13.43
C GLY A 104 -12.77 1.87 -12.08
N ARG A 105 -12.04 1.90 -10.98
CA ARG A 105 -12.59 2.01 -9.63
C ARG A 105 -12.20 3.36 -9.04
N PRO A 106 -13.06 4.36 -9.10
CA PRO A 106 -12.80 5.61 -8.43
C PRO A 106 -12.89 5.41 -6.92
N ASN A 107 -11.95 6.00 -6.20
CA ASN A 107 -11.95 6.02 -4.75
C ASN A 107 -12.27 7.43 -4.31
N ARG A 108 -13.21 7.55 -3.40
CA ARG A 108 -13.53 8.82 -2.78
C ARG A 108 -12.74 8.97 -1.49
N ILE A 109 -12.16 10.13 -1.35
CA ILE A 109 -11.35 10.47 -0.18
C ILE A 109 -12.02 11.58 0.60
#